data_ff5669b2b611b3d6815d35f2e2cef62c
#
_entry.id   ff5669b2b611b3d6815d35f2e2cef62c
#
_cell.length_a   1.000
_cell.length_b   1.000
_cell.length_c   1.000
_cell.angle_alpha   90.00
_cell.angle_beta   90.00
_cell.angle_gamma   90.00
#
_symmetry.space_group_name_H-M   'P 1'
#
loop_
_entity.id
_entity.type
_entity.pdbx_description
1 polymer ?
#
loop_
_entity_poly.entity_id
_entity_poly.type
_entity_poly.pdbx_seq_one_letter_code
_entity_poly.pdbx_strand_id
1 'polypeptide(L)'
;MKIVRIQATEEEQSRAYGTFEGGRGVFNAAHLAVATAIFGIFQRKAMPTLGIKGIIWFYSLAPLIVGIIFIFLLKEPKTVKEDGTSSTVSFKDIIRVLKMPVMWLIIIMMYTSYTFNMSSYYFTPYASNIIGVTAVIAAILTVMSQYIRPFAATLGGFSGDKFGRSHTMIVGYILMIAGVVIMDVTGKMASDSRMILVVAACVLVYAGMFINFGLYFSFISEGGIPVELGGVAIGMASTFGYLPEVLSYTIAGKLLDTYPGYQGYHLNFLYMIAMGVIGLIVAIIWTKKYGKKKADATEA
;
A
#
# COMPACT_ATOMS: atom_id res chain seq x y z
N MET A 1 -12.45 -0.45 6.42
CA MET A 1 -11.55 -1.39 7.12
C MET A 1 -12.23 -2.09 8.31
N LYS A 2 -12.80 -1.37 9.31
CA LYS A 2 -13.51 -2.00 10.45
C LYS A 2 -14.65 -2.93 9.99
N ILE A 3 -15.46 -2.51 9.03
CA ILE A 3 -16.57 -3.29 8.47
C ILE A 3 -16.05 -4.58 7.82
N VAL A 4 -14.98 -4.51 7.05
CA VAL A 4 -14.34 -5.68 6.41
C VAL A 4 -13.92 -6.70 7.47
N ARG A 5 -13.32 -6.22 8.58
CA ARG A 5 -12.91 -7.08 9.70
C ARG A 5 -14.08 -7.84 10.34
N ILE A 6 -15.21 -7.17 10.50
CA ILE A 6 -16.40 -7.74 11.19
C ILE A 6 -17.13 -8.75 10.29
N GLN A 7 -17.09 -8.55 8.98
CA GLN A 7 -17.81 -9.38 8.01
C GLN A 7 -17.06 -10.65 7.60
N ALA A 8 -15.74 -10.69 7.75
CA ALA A 8 -14.91 -11.84 7.38
C ALA A 8 -14.58 -12.70 8.59
N THR A 9 -14.58 -14.02 8.42
CA THR A 9 -14.07 -14.95 9.42
C THR A 9 -12.57 -14.77 9.63
N GLU A 10 -12.02 -15.27 10.73
CA GLU A 10 -10.55 -15.14 10.96
C GLU A 10 -9.71 -15.76 9.85
N GLU A 11 -10.20 -16.84 9.26
CA GLU A 11 -9.55 -17.58 8.19
C GLU A 11 -9.58 -16.82 6.85
N GLU A 12 -10.58 -15.96 6.65
CA GLU A 12 -10.82 -15.24 5.40
C GLU A 12 -10.39 -13.76 5.45
N GLN A 13 -9.77 -13.31 6.55
CA GLN A 13 -9.40 -11.90 6.73
C GLN A 13 -8.48 -11.38 5.63
N SER A 14 -7.48 -12.15 5.20
CA SER A 14 -6.55 -11.71 4.17
C SER A 14 -7.25 -11.59 2.82
N ARG A 15 -8.10 -12.55 2.47
CA ARG A 15 -8.90 -12.52 1.23
C ARG A 15 -9.83 -11.30 1.21
N ALA A 16 -10.49 -11.02 2.33
CA ALA A 16 -11.39 -9.89 2.44
C ALA A 16 -10.66 -8.55 2.27
N TYR A 17 -9.54 -8.36 2.95
CA TYR A 17 -8.72 -7.15 2.80
C TYR A 17 -8.05 -7.06 1.42
N GLY A 18 -7.54 -8.16 0.88
CA GLY A 18 -6.96 -8.24 -0.46
C GLY A 18 -7.96 -7.88 -1.55
N THR A 19 -9.18 -8.42 -1.47
CA THR A 19 -10.27 -8.09 -2.41
C THR A 19 -10.70 -6.64 -2.27
N PHE A 20 -10.77 -6.11 -1.04
CA PHE A 20 -11.06 -4.71 -0.80
C PHE A 20 -10.00 -3.79 -1.41
N GLU A 21 -8.71 -4.09 -1.21
CA GLU A 21 -7.60 -3.32 -1.81
C GLU A 21 -7.56 -3.46 -3.34
N GLY A 22 -7.85 -4.64 -3.87
CA GLY A 22 -8.02 -4.86 -5.30
C GLY A 22 -9.15 -4.02 -5.87
N GLY A 23 -10.30 -3.99 -5.21
CA GLY A 23 -11.45 -3.15 -5.57
C GLY A 23 -11.11 -1.65 -5.55
N ARG A 24 -10.35 -1.18 -4.55
CA ARG A 24 -9.82 0.19 -4.53
C ARG A 24 -8.94 0.48 -5.75
N GLY A 25 -8.15 -0.49 -6.19
CA GLY A 25 -7.32 -0.37 -7.40
C GLY A 25 -8.17 -0.18 -8.66
N VAL A 26 -9.21 -0.99 -8.86
CA VAL A 26 -10.16 -0.86 -9.98
C VAL A 26 -10.84 0.50 -9.94
N PHE A 27 -11.32 0.92 -8.77
CA PHE A 27 -12.00 2.20 -8.61
C PHE A 27 -11.08 3.39 -8.89
N ASN A 28 -9.82 3.34 -8.44
CA ASN A 28 -8.83 4.36 -8.74
C ASN A 28 -8.52 4.45 -10.24
N ALA A 29 -8.40 3.31 -10.92
CA ALA A 29 -8.17 3.28 -12.36
C ALA A 29 -9.37 3.89 -13.12
N ALA A 30 -10.60 3.56 -12.72
CA ALA A 30 -11.81 4.14 -13.28
C ALA A 30 -11.89 5.66 -13.06
N HIS A 31 -11.59 6.13 -11.86
CA HIS A 31 -11.54 7.57 -11.53
C HIS A 31 -10.54 8.33 -12.40
N LEU A 32 -9.34 7.77 -12.55
CA LEU A 32 -8.28 8.34 -13.38
C LEU A 32 -8.71 8.39 -14.86
N ALA A 33 -9.35 7.33 -15.36
CA ALA A 33 -9.85 7.29 -16.73
C ALA A 33 -10.90 8.38 -16.98
N VAL A 34 -11.86 8.57 -16.07
CA VAL A 34 -12.88 9.62 -16.14
C VAL A 34 -12.24 11.01 -16.12
N ALA A 35 -11.31 11.27 -15.18
CA ALA A 35 -10.60 12.54 -15.09
C ALA A 35 -9.83 12.85 -16.39
N THR A 36 -9.14 11.86 -16.94
CA THR A 36 -8.40 11.97 -18.20
C THR A 36 -9.36 12.26 -19.38
N ALA A 37 -10.52 11.61 -19.43
CA ALA A 37 -11.52 11.86 -20.45
C ALA A 37 -12.07 13.29 -20.37
N ILE A 38 -12.40 13.77 -19.17
CA ILE A 38 -12.83 15.16 -18.94
C ILE A 38 -11.78 16.12 -19.48
N PHE A 39 -10.52 15.96 -19.08
CA PHE A 39 -9.45 16.82 -19.56
C PHE A 39 -9.30 16.79 -21.08
N GLY A 40 -9.30 15.59 -21.67
CA GLY A 40 -9.15 15.39 -23.12
C GLY A 40 -10.25 16.06 -23.95
N ILE A 41 -11.49 16.04 -23.47
CA ILE A 41 -12.62 16.71 -24.15
C ILE A 41 -12.37 18.22 -24.22
N PHE A 42 -11.97 18.87 -23.12
CA PHE A 42 -11.75 20.30 -23.08
C PHE A 42 -10.45 20.72 -23.78
N GLN A 43 -9.42 19.88 -23.73
CA GLN A 43 -8.16 20.12 -24.46
C GLN A 43 -8.40 20.13 -25.99
N ARG A 44 -9.20 19.22 -26.53
CA ARG A 44 -9.58 19.21 -27.95
C ARG A 44 -10.34 20.46 -28.40
N LYS A 45 -11.03 21.13 -27.46
CA LYS A 45 -11.73 22.41 -27.68
C LYS A 45 -10.85 23.65 -27.41
N ALA A 46 -9.53 23.46 -27.25
CA ALA A 46 -8.58 24.52 -26.89
C ALA A 46 -8.93 25.28 -25.57
N MET A 47 -9.58 24.57 -24.61
CA MET A 47 -10.01 25.12 -23.32
C MET A 47 -9.38 24.36 -22.14
N PRO A 48 -8.04 24.24 -22.02
CA PRO A 48 -7.38 23.42 -21.01
C PRO A 48 -7.72 23.85 -19.57
N THR A 49 -7.93 25.16 -19.34
CA THR A 49 -8.31 25.68 -18.02
C THR A 49 -9.68 25.17 -17.57
N LEU A 50 -10.64 25.02 -18.48
CA LEU A 50 -11.95 24.42 -18.17
C LEU A 50 -11.82 22.91 -17.92
N GLY A 51 -10.89 22.24 -18.60
CA GLY A 51 -10.56 20.84 -18.34
C GLY A 51 -10.05 20.63 -16.92
N ILE A 52 -9.14 21.47 -16.45
CA ILE A 52 -8.63 21.43 -15.06
C ILE A 52 -9.77 21.70 -14.06
N LYS A 53 -10.58 22.73 -14.30
CA LYS A 53 -11.74 23.01 -13.44
C LYS A 53 -12.73 21.82 -13.41
N GLY A 54 -12.97 21.17 -14.55
CA GLY A 54 -13.82 19.98 -14.63
C GLY A 54 -13.28 18.82 -13.80
N ILE A 55 -11.97 18.58 -13.81
CA ILE A 55 -11.33 17.59 -12.96
C ILE A 55 -11.49 17.93 -11.47
N ILE A 56 -11.25 19.19 -11.09
CA ILE A 56 -11.41 19.65 -9.70
C ILE A 56 -12.85 19.41 -9.23
N TRP A 57 -13.84 19.79 -10.03
CA TRP A 57 -15.24 19.52 -9.71
C TRP A 57 -15.57 18.05 -9.59
N PHE A 58 -15.05 17.22 -10.50
CA PHE A 58 -15.25 15.77 -10.45
C PHE A 58 -14.68 15.16 -9.15
N TYR A 59 -13.43 15.49 -8.80
CA TYR A 59 -12.81 14.99 -7.56
C TYR A 59 -13.40 15.56 -6.28
N SER A 60 -14.09 16.70 -6.35
CA SER A 60 -14.80 17.28 -5.21
C SER A 60 -16.21 16.70 -5.04
N LEU A 61 -16.96 16.56 -6.12
CA LEU A 61 -18.35 16.13 -6.07
C LEU A 61 -18.50 14.61 -5.92
N ALA A 62 -17.65 13.81 -6.57
CA ALA A 62 -17.77 12.35 -6.51
C ALA A 62 -17.66 11.80 -5.09
N PRO A 63 -16.65 12.16 -4.25
CA PRO A 63 -16.59 11.73 -2.86
C PRO A 63 -17.75 12.26 -2.01
N LEU A 64 -18.22 13.48 -2.27
CA LEU A 64 -19.34 14.07 -1.56
C LEU A 64 -20.63 13.26 -1.79
N ILE A 65 -20.93 12.93 -3.04
CA ILE A 65 -22.09 12.11 -3.42
C ILE A 65 -22.00 10.73 -2.76
N VAL A 66 -20.83 10.08 -2.88
CA VAL A 66 -20.61 8.77 -2.28
C VAL A 66 -20.73 8.84 -0.74
N GLY A 67 -20.22 9.90 -0.11
CA GLY A 67 -20.34 10.10 1.33
C GLY A 67 -21.80 10.23 1.77
N ILE A 68 -22.62 11.00 1.04
CA ILE A 68 -24.06 11.12 1.28
C ILE A 68 -24.74 9.75 1.15
N ILE A 69 -24.46 9.01 0.08
CA ILE A 69 -25.00 7.66 -0.13
C ILE A 69 -24.66 6.74 1.05
N PHE A 70 -23.43 6.80 1.55
CA PHE A 70 -22.99 5.98 2.68
C PHE A 70 -23.72 6.31 3.99
N ILE A 71 -24.09 7.57 4.23
CA ILE A 71 -24.88 7.94 5.41
C ILE A 71 -26.22 7.18 5.44
N PHE A 72 -26.83 6.95 4.29
CA PHE A 72 -28.12 6.26 4.20
C PHE A 72 -28.01 4.74 4.09
N LEU A 73 -26.93 4.23 3.46
CA LEU A 73 -26.78 2.81 3.20
C LEU A 73 -25.98 2.06 4.27
N LEU A 74 -25.01 2.72 4.94
CA LEU A 74 -24.16 2.07 5.93
C LEU A 74 -24.87 2.03 7.28
N LYS A 75 -25.30 0.84 7.68
CA LYS A 75 -25.67 0.55 9.06
C LYS A 75 -24.44 0.00 9.78
N GLU A 76 -23.84 0.77 10.67
CA GLU A 76 -22.76 0.23 11.52
C GLU A 76 -23.33 -0.89 12.40
N PRO A 77 -22.75 -2.10 12.35
CA PRO A 77 -23.09 -3.11 13.33
C PRO A 77 -22.66 -2.62 14.71
N LYS A 78 -23.60 -2.60 15.67
CA LYS A 78 -23.32 -2.24 17.05
C LYS A 78 -22.33 -3.26 17.62
N THR A 79 -21.08 -2.92 17.75
CA THR A 79 -20.13 -3.67 18.55
C THR A 79 -20.47 -3.45 20.01
N VAL A 80 -21.00 -4.47 20.66
CA VAL A 80 -21.30 -4.47 22.08
C VAL A 80 -20.06 -5.03 22.78
N LYS A 81 -19.60 -4.38 23.84
CA LYS A 81 -18.54 -4.94 24.71
C LYS A 81 -19.09 -6.16 25.43
N GLU A 82 -18.22 -7.04 25.94
CA GLU A 82 -18.61 -8.21 26.73
C GLU A 82 -19.48 -7.85 27.94
N ASP A 83 -19.40 -6.59 28.42
CA ASP A 83 -20.21 -6.03 29.52
C ASP A 83 -21.58 -5.47 29.07
N GLY A 84 -21.97 -5.64 27.79
CA GLY A 84 -23.25 -5.19 27.26
C GLY A 84 -23.32 -3.68 26.94
N THR A 85 -22.25 -2.91 27.16
CA THR A 85 -22.20 -1.48 26.87
C THR A 85 -21.81 -1.21 25.41
N SER A 86 -22.39 -0.16 24.80
CA SER A 86 -21.98 0.25 23.44
C SER A 86 -20.50 0.70 23.45
N SER A 87 -19.70 0.18 22.54
CA SER A 87 -18.27 0.44 22.47
C SER A 87 -17.99 1.87 21.98
N THR A 88 -18.06 2.87 22.86
CA THR A 88 -17.44 4.17 22.59
C THR A 88 -15.93 4.05 22.81
N VAL A 89 -15.15 4.44 21.79
CA VAL A 89 -13.69 4.46 21.87
C VAL A 89 -13.24 5.39 23.00
N SER A 90 -12.54 4.85 23.99
CA SER A 90 -11.96 5.63 25.09
C SER A 90 -10.48 5.92 24.83
N PHE A 91 -9.97 7.02 25.38
CA PHE A 91 -8.54 7.31 25.38
C PHE A 91 -7.70 6.19 26.04
N LYS A 92 -8.28 5.49 27.01
CA LYS A 92 -7.66 4.30 27.64
C LYS A 92 -7.44 3.16 26.62
N ASP A 93 -8.34 2.99 25.66
CA ASP A 93 -8.22 1.97 24.61
C ASP A 93 -7.05 2.28 23.67
N ILE A 94 -6.81 3.57 23.37
CA ILE A 94 -5.65 4.01 22.57
C ILE A 94 -4.35 3.66 23.31
N ILE A 95 -4.26 3.99 24.59
CA ILE A 95 -3.06 3.66 25.41
C ILE A 95 -2.88 2.14 25.52
N ARG A 96 -3.97 1.38 25.64
CA ARG A 96 -3.92 -0.08 25.71
C ARG A 96 -3.33 -0.67 24.43
N VAL A 97 -3.78 -0.23 23.27
CA VAL A 97 -3.27 -0.68 21.96
C VAL A 97 -1.82 -0.25 21.74
N LEU A 98 -1.44 0.99 22.13
CA LEU A 98 -0.06 1.48 22.06
C LEU A 98 0.93 0.63 22.86
N LYS A 99 0.49 0.08 23.99
CA LYS A 99 1.30 -0.78 24.87
C LYS A 99 1.45 -2.21 24.35
N MET A 100 0.71 -2.61 23.31
CA MET A 100 0.81 -3.94 22.74
C MET A 100 2.01 -4.04 21.78
N PRO A 101 3.05 -4.86 22.09
CA PRO A 101 4.20 -5.02 21.19
C PRO A 101 3.83 -5.48 19.78
N VAL A 102 2.77 -6.29 19.67
CA VAL A 102 2.23 -6.77 18.38
C VAL A 102 1.82 -5.63 17.48
N MET A 103 1.30 -4.53 18.03
CA MET A 103 0.88 -3.36 17.26
C MET A 103 2.06 -2.69 16.56
N TRP A 104 3.21 -2.58 17.23
CA TRP A 104 4.42 -1.99 16.66
C TRP A 104 5.00 -2.84 15.52
N LEU A 105 4.92 -4.17 15.60
CA LEU A 105 5.32 -5.05 14.50
C LEU A 105 4.44 -4.80 13.26
N ILE A 106 3.12 -4.67 13.45
CA ILE A 106 2.19 -4.35 12.35
C ILE A 106 2.52 -2.97 11.75
N ILE A 107 2.74 -1.96 12.60
CA ILE A 107 3.09 -0.60 12.17
C ILE A 107 4.38 -0.61 11.35
N ILE A 108 5.43 -1.30 11.82
CA ILE A 108 6.71 -1.35 11.10
C ILE A 108 6.54 -2.05 9.74
N MET A 109 5.84 -3.18 9.68
CA MET A 109 5.56 -3.86 8.40
C MET A 109 4.79 -2.95 7.45
N MET A 110 3.79 -2.23 7.94
CA MET A 110 3.01 -1.30 7.13
C MET A 110 3.86 -0.11 6.67
N TYR A 111 4.60 0.53 7.58
CA TYR A 111 5.47 1.68 7.32
C TYR A 111 6.52 1.35 6.26
N THR A 112 7.26 0.26 6.46
CA THR A 112 8.35 -0.13 5.57
C THR A 112 7.85 -0.48 4.17
N SER A 113 6.74 -1.17 4.06
CA SER A 113 6.14 -1.49 2.77
C SER A 113 5.54 -0.24 2.10
N TYR A 114 4.94 0.68 2.88
CA TYR A 114 4.38 1.92 2.35
C TYR A 114 5.46 2.92 1.88
N THR A 115 6.67 2.82 2.43
CA THR A 115 7.84 3.56 1.93
C THR A 115 8.10 3.28 0.44
N PHE A 116 7.93 2.03 -0.01
CA PHE A 116 8.07 1.71 -1.43
C PHE A 116 7.02 2.39 -2.30
N ASN A 117 5.79 2.51 -1.81
CA ASN A 117 4.73 3.22 -2.53
C ASN A 117 5.12 4.68 -2.78
N MET A 118 5.54 5.38 -1.74
CA MET A 118 5.90 6.80 -1.84
C MET A 118 7.18 7.02 -2.64
N SER A 119 8.20 6.20 -2.44
CA SER A 119 9.45 6.29 -3.18
C SER A 119 9.32 5.87 -4.64
N SER A 120 8.35 5.03 -5.00
CA SER A 120 8.12 4.61 -6.39
C SER A 120 7.68 5.74 -7.33
N TYR A 121 7.18 6.85 -6.82
CA TYR A 121 6.91 8.04 -7.63
C TYR A 121 8.16 8.62 -8.27
N TYR A 122 9.35 8.34 -7.74
CA TYR A 122 10.63 8.73 -8.32
C TYR A 122 11.12 7.81 -9.44
N PHE A 123 10.42 6.71 -9.74
CA PHE A 123 10.77 5.83 -10.87
C PHE A 123 10.53 6.51 -12.21
N THR A 124 9.51 7.35 -12.34
CA THR A 124 9.25 8.13 -13.55
C THR A 124 10.39 9.13 -13.84
N PRO A 125 10.75 10.03 -12.93
CA PRO A 125 11.89 10.93 -13.17
C PRO A 125 13.23 10.19 -13.29
N TYR A 126 13.43 9.07 -12.60
CA TYR A 126 14.61 8.21 -12.81
C TYR A 126 14.67 7.68 -14.24
N ALA A 127 13.58 7.15 -14.77
CA ALA A 127 13.53 6.62 -16.13
C ALA A 127 13.79 7.72 -17.18
N SER A 128 13.28 8.93 -16.97
CA SER A 128 13.54 10.06 -17.88
C SER A 128 14.95 10.60 -17.76
N ASN A 129 15.43 10.84 -16.54
CA ASN A 129 16.67 11.58 -16.31
C ASN A 129 17.93 10.70 -16.38
N ILE A 130 17.83 9.44 -16.01
CA ILE A 130 18.97 8.52 -15.92
C ILE A 130 18.97 7.50 -17.07
N ILE A 131 17.81 6.91 -17.35
CA ILE A 131 17.69 5.91 -18.43
C ILE A 131 17.56 6.60 -19.80
N GLY A 132 17.02 7.83 -19.82
CA GLY A 132 16.92 8.65 -21.05
C GLY A 132 15.68 8.32 -21.89
N VAL A 133 14.64 7.72 -21.32
CA VAL A 133 13.39 7.47 -22.04
C VAL A 133 12.54 8.73 -22.14
N THR A 134 11.63 8.77 -23.12
CA THR A 134 10.71 9.90 -23.27
C THR A 134 9.78 10.02 -22.06
N ALA A 135 9.31 11.24 -21.77
CA ALA A 135 8.38 11.49 -20.65
C ALA A 135 7.09 10.65 -20.75
N VAL A 136 6.62 10.35 -21.96
CA VAL A 136 5.44 9.51 -22.20
C VAL A 136 5.70 8.07 -21.74
N ILE A 137 6.85 7.50 -22.13
CA ILE A 137 7.23 6.12 -21.73
C ILE A 137 7.44 6.06 -20.22
N ALA A 138 8.10 7.07 -19.64
CA ALA A 138 8.33 7.14 -18.20
C ALA A 138 7.00 7.23 -17.41
N ALA A 139 6.02 7.98 -17.90
CA ALA A 139 4.69 8.07 -17.27
C ALA A 139 3.95 6.72 -17.25
N ILE A 140 4.16 5.85 -18.25
CA ILE A 140 3.56 4.51 -18.28
C ILE A 140 3.98 3.68 -17.06
N LEU A 141 5.20 3.85 -16.55
CA LEU A 141 5.68 3.14 -15.36
C LEU A 141 4.81 3.43 -14.13
N THR A 142 4.41 4.70 -13.93
CA THR A 142 3.51 5.06 -12.82
C THR A 142 2.09 4.53 -13.03
N VAL A 143 1.57 4.66 -14.25
CA VAL A 143 0.22 4.17 -14.60
C VAL A 143 0.13 2.65 -14.45
N MET A 144 1.18 1.92 -14.79
CA MET A 144 1.27 0.46 -14.67
C MET A 144 0.99 -0.01 -13.23
N SER A 145 1.38 0.76 -12.21
CA SER A 145 1.10 0.43 -10.82
C SER A 145 -0.41 0.27 -10.55
N GLN A 146 -1.24 1.12 -11.17
CA GLN A 146 -2.70 1.09 -10.97
C GLN A 146 -3.34 -0.17 -11.57
N TYR A 147 -2.78 -0.70 -12.65
CA TYR A 147 -3.25 -1.94 -13.27
C TYR A 147 -2.76 -3.19 -12.53
N ILE A 148 -1.56 -3.15 -11.95
CA ILE A 148 -1.02 -4.28 -11.15
C ILE A 148 -1.78 -4.41 -9.83
N ARG A 149 -2.19 -3.30 -9.20
CA ARG A 149 -2.81 -3.27 -7.87
C ARG A 149 -4.00 -4.22 -7.71
N PRO A 150 -5.03 -4.23 -8.57
CA PRO A 150 -6.19 -5.12 -8.40
C PRO A 150 -5.78 -6.60 -8.31
N PHE A 151 -4.89 -7.02 -9.19
CA PHE A 151 -4.45 -8.41 -9.27
C PHE A 151 -3.53 -8.77 -8.10
N ALA A 152 -2.49 -7.97 -7.86
CA ALA A 152 -1.50 -8.27 -6.84
C ALA A 152 -2.09 -8.24 -5.42
N ALA A 153 -2.96 -7.27 -5.10
CA ALA A 153 -3.59 -7.19 -3.79
C ALA A 153 -4.58 -8.35 -3.55
N THR A 154 -5.38 -8.69 -4.55
CA THR A 154 -6.31 -9.82 -4.47
C THR A 154 -5.55 -11.14 -4.34
N LEU A 155 -4.57 -11.40 -5.20
CA LEU A 155 -3.72 -12.59 -5.13
C LEU A 155 -2.97 -12.68 -3.79
N GLY A 156 -2.48 -11.56 -3.28
CA GLY A 156 -1.86 -11.47 -1.97
C GLY A 156 -2.80 -11.89 -0.84
N GLY A 157 -4.05 -11.42 -0.89
CA GLY A 157 -5.07 -11.80 0.09
C GLY A 157 -5.37 -13.30 0.07
N PHE A 158 -5.64 -13.88 -1.12
CA PHE A 158 -5.88 -15.32 -1.26
C PHE A 158 -4.67 -16.17 -0.87
N SER A 159 -3.47 -15.74 -1.26
CA SER A 159 -2.22 -16.42 -0.88
C SER A 159 -1.98 -16.35 0.62
N GLY A 160 -2.31 -15.22 1.26
CA GLY A 160 -2.20 -15.03 2.70
C GLY A 160 -3.07 -16.00 3.50
N ASP A 161 -4.30 -16.26 3.06
CA ASP A 161 -5.18 -17.23 3.70
C ASP A 161 -4.74 -18.68 3.43
N LYS A 162 -4.20 -18.96 2.22
CA LYS A 162 -3.79 -20.32 1.82
C LYS A 162 -2.43 -20.73 2.40
N PHE A 163 -1.41 -19.88 2.27
CA PHE A 163 -0.02 -20.20 2.59
C PHE A 163 0.49 -19.53 3.88
N GLY A 164 -0.37 -18.72 4.52
CA GLY A 164 -0.03 -17.93 5.69
C GLY A 164 0.34 -16.49 5.35
N ARG A 165 -0.19 -15.57 6.16
CA ARG A 165 -0.09 -14.11 5.95
C ARG A 165 1.35 -13.62 5.94
N SER A 166 2.12 -14.06 6.94
CA SER A 166 3.52 -13.65 7.08
C SER A 166 4.42 -14.23 5.98
N HIS A 167 4.20 -15.46 5.54
CA HIS A 167 4.95 -16.05 4.42
C HIS A 167 4.68 -15.29 3.12
N THR A 168 3.43 -14.96 2.85
CA THR A 168 3.03 -14.17 1.68
C THR A 168 3.64 -12.76 1.72
N MET A 169 3.68 -12.12 2.91
CA MET A 169 4.30 -10.82 3.09
C MET A 169 5.83 -10.87 2.90
N ILE A 170 6.50 -11.94 3.35
CA ILE A 170 7.93 -12.17 3.10
C ILE A 170 8.21 -12.20 1.60
N VAL A 171 7.39 -12.94 0.82
CA VAL A 171 7.51 -12.96 -0.65
C VAL A 171 7.34 -11.55 -1.22
N GLY A 172 6.36 -10.77 -0.75
CA GLY A 172 6.17 -9.38 -1.13
C GLY A 172 7.41 -8.52 -0.89
N TYR A 173 8.06 -8.64 0.27
CA TYR A 173 9.31 -7.91 0.56
C TYR A 173 10.47 -8.34 -0.33
N ILE A 174 10.62 -9.65 -0.59
CA ILE A 174 11.68 -10.16 -1.48
C ILE A 174 11.49 -9.59 -2.89
N LEU A 175 10.27 -9.58 -3.42
CA LEU A 175 9.96 -9.00 -4.74
C LEU A 175 10.29 -7.50 -4.78
N MET A 176 9.91 -6.74 -3.75
CA MET A 176 10.19 -5.31 -3.67
C MET A 176 11.70 -5.02 -3.63
N ILE A 177 12.44 -5.73 -2.78
CA ILE A 177 13.90 -5.55 -2.66
C ILE A 177 14.58 -5.93 -3.98
N ALA A 178 14.25 -7.09 -4.57
CA ALA A 178 14.81 -7.52 -5.83
C ALA A 178 14.55 -6.51 -6.96
N GLY A 179 13.32 -5.98 -7.05
CA GLY A 179 12.98 -4.97 -8.04
C GLY A 179 13.80 -3.69 -7.87
N VAL A 180 13.96 -3.18 -6.64
CA VAL A 180 14.77 -1.96 -6.40
C VAL A 180 16.26 -2.22 -6.67
N VAL A 181 16.80 -3.39 -6.35
CA VAL A 181 18.19 -3.76 -6.69
C VAL A 181 18.38 -3.79 -8.21
N ILE A 182 17.46 -4.37 -8.97
CA ILE A 182 17.50 -4.35 -10.44
C ILE A 182 17.45 -2.91 -10.94
N MET A 183 16.57 -2.06 -10.38
CA MET A 183 16.46 -0.66 -10.74
C MET A 183 17.79 0.07 -10.55
N ASP A 184 18.44 -0.12 -9.40
CA ASP A 184 19.72 0.52 -9.07
C ASP A 184 20.86 0.08 -10.02
N VAL A 185 20.99 -1.24 -10.24
CA VAL A 185 22.00 -1.79 -11.13
C VAL A 185 21.80 -1.29 -12.56
N THR A 186 20.57 -1.19 -13.02
CA THR A 186 20.24 -0.73 -14.38
C THR A 186 20.73 0.69 -14.66
N GLY A 187 20.76 1.57 -13.66
CA GLY A 187 21.29 2.94 -13.81
C GLY A 187 22.78 3.00 -14.13
N LYS A 188 23.54 1.97 -13.82
CA LYS A 188 24.99 1.85 -14.09
C LYS A 188 25.30 1.19 -15.43
N MET A 189 24.31 0.61 -16.09
CA MET A 189 24.51 -0.15 -17.33
C MET A 189 24.53 0.79 -18.54
N ALA A 190 25.35 0.44 -19.55
CA ALA A 190 25.38 1.10 -20.85
C ALA A 190 24.76 0.17 -21.92
N SER A 191 23.53 -0.32 -21.69
CA SER A 191 22.90 -1.31 -22.58
C SER A 191 21.55 -0.82 -23.09
N ASP A 192 21.19 -1.16 -24.32
CA ASP A 192 19.86 -0.87 -24.89
C ASP A 192 18.74 -1.62 -24.18
N SER A 193 19.07 -2.72 -23.48
CA SER A 193 18.10 -3.51 -22.71
C SER A 193 17.67 -2.87 -21.38
N ARG A 194 18.23 -1.71 -21.00
CA ARG A 194 17.91 -1.04 -19.72
C ARG A 194 16.43 -0.84 -19.47
N MET A 195 15.68 -0.47 -20.52
CA MET A 195 14.25 -0.20 -20.37
C MET A 195 13.45 -1.46 -19.98
N ILE A 196 13.79 -2.62 -20.55
CA ILE A 196 13.13 -3.89 -20.21
C ILE A 196 13.38 -4.23 -18.74
N LEU A 197 14.61 -4.03 -18.26
CA LEU A 197 14.95 -4.27 -16.85
C LEU A 197 14.24 -3.29 -15.91
N VAL A 198 14.10 -2.02 -16.29
CA VAL A 198 13.32 -1.03 -15.52
C VAL A 198 11.85 -1.43 -15.44
N VAL A 199 11.24 -1.87 -16.54
CA VAL A 199 9.85 -2.35 -16.54
C VAL A 199 9.70 -3.58 -15.65
N ALA A 200 10.59 -4.56 -15.77
CA ALA A 200 10.59 -5.76 -14.93
C ALA A 200 10.75 -5.40 -13.44
N ALA A 201 11.66 -4.49 -13.12
CA ALA A 201 11.86 -3.98 -11.77
C ALA A 201 10.59 -3.32 -11.21
N CYS A 202 9.93 -2.46 -11.99
CA CYS A 202 8.67 -1.85 -11.61
C CYS A 202 7.56 -2.90 -11.35
N VAL A 203 7.46 -3.93 -12.20
CA VAL A 203 6.48 -5.03 -11.99
C VAL A 203 6.74 -5.73 -10.67
N LEU A 204 8.00 -6.08 -10.36
CA LEU A 204 8.36 -6.73 -9.11
C LEU A 204 8.04 -5.86 -7.89
N VAL A 205 8.43 -4.57 -7.92
CA VAL A 205 8.15 -3.65 -6.82
C VAL A 205 6.65 -3.49 -6.61
N TYR A 206 5.89 -3.21 -7.66
CA TYR A 206 4.45 -2.98 -7.56
C TYR A 206 3.70 -4.25 -7.14
N ALA A 207 4.07 -5.41 -7.70
CA ALA A 207 3.47 -6.68 -7.29
C ALA A 207 3.71 -6.96 -5.80
N GLY A 208 4.96 -6.91 -5.34
CA GLY A 208 5.31 -7.13 -3.94
C GLY A 208 4.62 -6.14 -2.99
N MET A 209 4.61 -4.86 -3.37
CA MET A 209 3.97 -3.80 -2.60
C MET A 209 2.46 -4.03 -2.44
N PHE A 210 1.74 -4.31 -3.51
CA PHE A 210 0.29 -4.50 -3.43
C PHE A 210 -0.12 -5.85 -2.82
N ILE A 211 0.72 -6.90 -2.94
CA ILE A 211 0.58 -8.12 -2.13
C ILE A 211 0.55 -7.74 -0.65
N ASN A 212 1.53 -6.95 -0.18
CA ASN A 212 1.61 -6.55 1.21
C ASN A 212 0.42 -5.65 1.62
N PHE A 213 -0.04 -4.76 0.75
CA PHE A 213 -1.20 -3.90 1.01
C PHE A 213 -2.49 -4.70 1.27
N GLY A 214 -2.67 -5.81 0.56
CA GLY A 214 -3.78 -6.73 0.79
C GLY A 214 -3.74 -7.43 2.14
N LEU A 215 -2.59 -7.43 2.82
CA LEU A 215 -2.38 -8.20 4.07
C LEU A 215 -2.37 -7.36 5.35
N TYR A 216 -2.03 -6.06 5.30
CA TYR A 216 -1.73 -5.26 6.50
C TYR A 216 -2.72 -5.42 7.65
N PHE A 217 -4.00 -5.24 7.37
CA PHE A 217 -5.01 -5.21 8.41
C PHE A 217 -5.44 -6.61 8.87
N SER A 218 -5.12 -7.65 8.09
CA SER A 218 -5.39 -9.04 8.50
C SER A 218 -4.47 -9.49 9.65
N PHE A 219 -3.30 -8.85 9.80
CA PHE A 219 -2.40 -9.08 10.94
C PHE A 219 -2.97 -8.62 12.27
N ILE A 220 -3.93 -7.70 12.29
CA ILE A 220 -4.62 -7.26 13.52
C ILE A 220 -5.38 -8.42 14.14
N SER A 221 -6.04 -9.25 13.33
CA SER A 221 -6.72 -10.46 13.77
C SER A 221 -5.72 -11.54 14.18
N GLU A 222 -4.73 -11.85 13.34
CA GLU A 222 -3.70 -12.87 13.61
C GLU A 222 -2.88 -12.56 14.88
N GLY A 223 -2.66 -11.27 15.16
CA GLY A 223 -1.98 -10.80 16.36
C GLY A 223 -2.79 -10.88 17.64
N GLY A 224 -4.03 -11.37 17.58
CA GLY A 224 -4.92 -11.54 18.73
C GLY A 224 -5.41 -10.21 19.33
N ILE A 225 -5.46 -9.13 18.54
CA ILE A 225 -6.05 -7.88 19.02
C ILE A 225 -7.58 -8.04 19.06
N PRO A 226 -8.23 -7.77 20.22
CA PRO A 226 -9.68 -7.93 20.36
C PRO A 226 -10.48 -7.14 19.31
N VAL A 227 -11.65 -7.67 18.92
CA VAL A 227 -12.50 -7.04 17.89
C VAL A 227 -12.95 -5.66 18.33
N GLU A 228 -13.20 -5.45 19.63
CA GLU A 228 -13.62 -4.17 20.22
C GLU A 228 -12.56 -3.08 20.02
N LEU A 229 -11.27 -3.47 20.10
CA LEU A 229 -10.13 -2.58 19.86
C LEU A 229 -9.74 -2.45 18.38
N GLY A 230 -10.40 -3.20 17.50
CA GLY A 230 -10.08 -3.26 16.08
C GLY A 230 -10.09 -1.92 15.38
N GLY A 231 -11.06 -1.05 15.70
CA GLY A 231 -11.13 0.30 15.15
C GLY A 231 -9.95 1.16 15.57
N VAL A 232 -9.56 1.08 16.85
CA VAL A 232 -8.40 1.80 17.39
C VAL A 232 -7.11 1.29 16.77
N ALA A 233 -6.95 -0.04 16.70
CA ALA A 233 -5.78 -0.67 16.09
C ALA A 233 -5.61 -0.29 14.61
N ILE A 234 -6.69 -0.32 13.82
CA ILE A 234 -6.68 0.12 12.41
C ILE A 234 -6.31 1.59 12.32
N GLY A 235 -6.91 2.46 13.15
CA GLY A 235 -6.61 3.89 13.18
C GLY A 235 -5.13 4.15 13.48
N MET A 236 -4.58 3.48 14.49
CA MET A 236 -3.17 3.60 14.85
C MET A 236 -2.24 3.06 13.77
N ALA A 237 -2.53 1.86 13.24
CA ALA A 237 -1.77 1.29 12.14
C ALA A 237 -1.73 2.26 10.95
N SER A 238 -2.87 2.87 10.61
CA SER A 238 -2.95 3.84 9.53
C SER A 238 -2.17 5.13 9.84
N THR A 239 -2.30 5.68 11.05
CA THR A 239 -1.61 6.92 11.43
C THR A 239 -0.10 6.79 11.33
N PHE A 240 0.47 5.74 11.91
CA PHE A 240 1.92 5.54 11.90
C PHE A 240 2.43 4.84 10.65
N GLY A 241 1.66 3.90 10.09
CA GLY A 241 2.03 3.15 8.90
C GLY A 241 2.04 3.98 7.63
N TYR A 242 1.24 5.06 7.55
CA TYR A 242 1.23 5.98 6.40
C TYR A 242 2.14 7.21 6.56
N LEU A 243 2.91 7.33 7.65
CA LEU A 243 3.91 8.40 7.80
C LEU A 243 4.89 8.53 6.61
N PRO A 244 5.22 7.47 5.84
CA PRO A 244 6.02 7.62 4.63
C PRO A 244 5.44 8.60 3.60
N GLU A 245 4.14 8.91 3.62
CA GLU A 245 3.56 9.97 2.77
C GLU A 245 4.24 11.33 2.95
N VAL A 246 4.71 11.61 4.14
CA VAL A 246 5.44 12.85 4.44
C VAL A 246 6.95 12.60 4.44
N LEU A 247 7.40 11.57 5.14
CA LEU A 247 8.83 11.35 5.39
C LEU A 247 9.58 10.89 4.14
N SER A 248 9.02 9.99 3.34
CA SER A 248 9.72 9.47 2.15
C SER A 248 9.87 10.53 1.06
N TYR A 249 8.88 11.40 0.87
CA TYR A 249 9.02 12.52 -0.05
C TYR A 249 10.09 13.50 0.40
N THR A 250 10.12 13.85 1.69
CA THR A 250 11.12 14.75 2.25
C THR A 250 12.53 14.16 2.13
N ILE A 251 12.70 12.87 2.44
CA ILE A 251 13.98 12.18 2.35
C ILE A 251 14.43 12.10 0.90
N ALA A 252 13.60 11.59 0.00
CA ALA A 252 13.94 11.42 -1.40
C ALA A 252 14.21 12.78 -2.09
N GLY A 253 13.37 13.79 -1.84
CA GLY A 253 13.58 15.15 -2.37
C GLY A 253 14.94 15.70 -1.94
N LYS A 254 15.24 15.64 -0.62
CA LYS A 254 16.54 16.12 -0.10
C LYS A 254 17.74 15.36 -0.69
N LEU A 255 17.60 14.04 -0.90
CA LEU A 255 18.65 13.24 -1.51
C LEU A 255 18.89 13.65 -2.97
N LEU A 256 17.83 13.86 -3.75
CA LEU A 256 17.96 14.25 -5.15
C LEU A 256 18.48 15.69 -5.30
N ASP A 257 18.09 16.60 -4.43
CA ASP A 257 18.56 18.00 -4.45
C ASP A 257 20.03 18.11 -4.03
N THR A 258 20.46 17.27 -3.06
CA THR A 258 21.84 17.31 -2.54
C THR A 258 22.81 16.55 -3.45
N TYR A 259 22.39 15.46 -4.07
CA TYR A 259 23.23 14.59 -4.89
C TYR A 259 22.66 14.50 -6.32
N PRO A 260 23.09 15.39 -7.24
CA PRO A 260 22.54 15.43 -8.59
C PRO A 260 22.84 14.16 -9.41
N GLY A 261 22.01 13.91 -10.41
CA GLY A 261 22.17 12.80 -11.33
C GLY A 261 21.86 11.43 -10.68
N TYR A 262 22.55 10.39 -11.11
CA TYR A 262 22.30 9.02 -10.64
C TYR A 262 22.49 8.85 -9.12
N GLN A 263 23.42 9.57 -8.50
CA GLN A 263 23.77 9.39 -7.10
C GLN A 263 22.57 9.63 -6.15
N GLY A 264 21.76 10.65 -6.40
CA GLY A 264 20.55 10.89 -5.59
C GLY A 264 19.55 9.75 -5.67
N TYR A 265 19.33 9.21 -6.87
CA TYR A 265 18.46 8.03 -7.05
C TYR A 265 19.04 6.78 -6.39
N HIS A 266 20.33 6.55 -6.52
CA HIS A 266 21.03 5.45 -5.87
C HIS A 266 20.83 5.46 -4.34
N LEU A 267 21.01 6.61 -3.71
CA LEU A 267 20.79 6.78 -2.26
C LEU A 267 19.32 6.55 -1.88
N ASN A 268 18.37 7.00 -2.71
CA ASN A 268 16.95 6.71 -2.48
C ASN A 268 16.65 5.20 -2.61
N PHE A 269 17.28 4.51 -3.57
CA PHE A 269 17.13 3.05 -3.70
C PHE A 269 17.74 2.32 -2.51
N LEU A 270 18.89 2.73 -2.01
CA LEU A 270 19.47 2.18 -0.78
C LEU A 270 18.56 2.39 0.44
N TYR A 271 17.93 3.56 0.56
CA TYR A 271 16.91 3.83 1.57
C TYR A 271 15.73 2.85 1.46
N MET A 272 15.21 2.65 0.25
CA MET A 272 14.14 1.67 0.01
C MET A 272 14.56 0.25 0.39
N ILE A 273 15.76 -0.19 -0.02
CA ILE A 273 16.30 -1.52 0.30
C ILE A 273 16.43 -1.67 1.83
N ALA A 274 16.97 -0.68 2.52
CA ALA A 274 17.10 -0.71 3.98
C ALA A 274 15.73 -0.87 4.67
N MET A 275 14.72 -0.11 4.23
CA MET A 275 13.36 -0.25 4.74
C MET A 275 12.76 -1.63 4.40
N GLY A 276 13.00 -2.15 3.19
CA GLY A 276 12.58 -3.48 2.80
C GLY A 276 13.18 -4.58 3.67
N VAL A 277 14.47 -4.47 3.98
CA VAL A 277 15.18 -5.43 4.86
C VAL A 277 14.61 -5.36 6.29
N ILE A 278 14.36 -4.18 6.83
CA ILE A 278 13.71 -4.02 8.15
C ILE A 278 12.34 -4.70 8.15
N GLY A 279 11.51 -4.43 7.14
CA GLY A 279 10.19 -5.04 7.02
C GLY A 279 10.25 -6.57 6.88
N LEU A 280 11.19 -7.08 6.08
CA LEU A 280 11.44 -8.51 5.92
C LEU A 280 11.82 -9.18 7.25
N ILE A 281 12.74 -8.58 8.01
CA ILE A 281 13.14 -9.08 9.34
C ILE A 281 11.93 -9.13 10.27
N VAL A 282 11.12 -8.07 10.30
CA VAL A 282 9.91 -8.02 11.15
C VAL A 282 8.88 -9.07 10.72
N ALA A 283 8.70 -9.29 9.41
CA ALA A 283 7.82 -10.35 8.91
C ALA A 283 8.31 -11.76 9.30
N ILE A 284 9.63 -12.00 9.30
CA ILE A 284 10.24 -13.26 9.78
C ILE A 284 10.03 -13.41 11.29
N ILE A 285 10.22 -12.34 12.08
CA ILE A 285 9.95 -12.35 13.54
C ILE A 285 8.47 -12.67 13.78
N TRP A 286 7.57 -12.07 13.01
CA TRP A 286 6.15 -12.34 13.08
C TRP A 286 5.84 -13.82 12.85
N THR A 287 6.37 -14.41 11.78
CA THR A 287 6.19 -15.83 11.47
C THR A 287 6.58 -16.73 12.64
N LYS A 288 7.73 -16.44 13.27
CA LYS A 288 8.21 -17.24 14.41
C LYS A 288 7.35 -17.07 15.67
N LYS A 289 6.79 -15.87 15.90
CA LYS A 289 6.10 -15.55 17.16
C LYS A 289 4.60 -15.78 17.09
N TYR A 290 3.97 -15.51 15.95
CA TYR A 290 2.51 -15.53 15.78
C TYR A 290 2.04 -16.55 14.74
N GLY A 291 2.86 -16.92 13.76
CA GLY A 291 2.50 -17.84 12.68
C GLY A 291 2.27 -19.29 13.11
N LYS A 292 2.83 -19.73 14.25
CA LYS A 292 2.67 -21.10 14.78
C LYS A 292 1.31 -21.38 15.43
N LYS A 293 0.54 -20.36 15.81
CA LYS A 293 -0.76 -20.57 16.45
C LYS A 293 -1.83 -21.25 15.57
N LYS A 294 -1.61 -21.27 14.24
CA LYS A 294 -2.55 -21.91 13.31
C LYS A 294 -2.28 -23.41 13.11
N ALA A 295 -1.04 -23.87 13.29
CA ALA A 295 -0.70 -25.29 13.18
C ALA A 295 -1.27 -26.11 14.36
N ASP A 296 -1.18 -25.55 15.58
CA ASP A 296 -1.63 -26.26 16.79
C ASP A 296 -3.17 -26.32 16.93
N ALA A 297 -3.90 -25.40 16.28
CA ALA A 297 -5.38 -25.40 16.29
C ALA A 297 -6.00 -26.37 15.28
N THR A 298 -5.21 -26.94 14.35
CA THR A 298 -5.68 -27.87 13.33
C THR A 298 -5.41 -29.34 13.74
N GLU A 299 -4.59 -29.55 14.79
CA GLU A 299 -4.27 -30.89 15.34
C GLU A 299 -4.97 -31.19 16.68
N ALA A 300 -5.83 -30.32 17.19
CA ALA A 300 -6.66 -30.46 18.37
C ALA A 300 -8.15 -30.55 18.00
#